data_3a657257495ec49fcd8a9e9c8555cc54
#
_entry.id   3a657257495ec49fcd8a9e9c8555cc54
#
_cell.length_a   1.000
_cell.length_b   1.000
_cell.length_c   1.000
_cell.angle_alpha   90.00
_cell.angle_beta   90.00
_cell.angle_gamma   90.00
#
_symmetry.space_group_name_H-M   'P 1'
#
loop_
_entity.id
_entity.type
_entity.pdbx_description
1 polymer ?
#
loop_
_entity_poly.entity_id
_entity_poly.type
_entity_poly.pdbx_seq_one_letter_code
_entity_poly.pdbx_strand_id
1 'polypeptide(L)'
;HNLILRMKSTGSEEMKEVYLDNSATTMAYRSVGELVQKVMCEDYGNPSSMHNKGVEAEKYIKEAKETFARLWKVQEKEVYFTSGGTESDNMALIGAARANKRAGNHLITSSIEHPAIINTMRFLEEEEGFRVTYLPVDQYGRIRLDALQEALCEDTILVSIMYVNNEVGSVQPIQEAASIVKAYNKDILFHV
;
A
#
# COMPACT_ATOMS: atom_id res chain seq x y z
N HIS A 1 -10.90 22.13 -12.83
CA HIS A 1 -10.29 21.82 -11.54
C HIS A 1 -8.81 22.24 -11.60
N ASN A 2 -8.45 23.42 -11.01
CA ASN A 2 -7.07 23.89 -10.97
C ASN A 2 -6.41 23.40 -9.68
N LEU A 3 -5.77 22.22 -9.73
CA LEU A 3 -4.93 21.70 -8.66
C LEU A 3 -3.51 22.32 -8.65
N ILE A 4 -3.25 23.24 -9.59
CA ILE A 4 -2.03 24.04 -9.66
C ILE A 4 -2.41 25.49 -9.44
N LEU A 5 -1.94 26.09 -8.35
CA LEU A 5 -2.12 27.50 -8.02
C LEU A 5 -0.83 28.28 -8.32
N ARG A 6 -0.99 29.44 -8.98
CA ARG A 6 0.11 30.40 -9.16
C ARG A 6 -0.18 31.64 -8.31
N MET A 7 0.64 31.86 -7.29
CA MET A 7 0.48 32.97 -6.35
C MET A 7 1.66 33.92 -6.47
N LYS A 8 1.37 35.25 -6.45
CA LYS A 8 2.42 36.23 -6.32
C LYS A 8 2.94 36.22 -4.88
N SER A 9 4.25 36.10 -4.72
CA SER A 9 4.88 36.29 -3.42
C SER A 9 4.82 37.76 -3.03
N THR A 10 4.49 38.05 -1.76
CA THR A 10 4.52 39.44 -1.25
C THR A 10 5.94 39.99 -1.34
N GLY A 11 6.16 40.93 -2.27
CA GLY A 11 7.45 41.61 -2.44
C GLY A 11 8.37 41.14 -3.55
N SER A 12 7.95 40.15 -4.38
CA SER A 12 8.68 39.71 -5.58
C SER A 12 7.76 39.64 -6.78
N GLU A 13 8.31 39.86 -8.01
CA GLU A 13 7.57 39.65 -9.26
C GLU A 13 7.49 38.15 -9.61
N GLU A 14 8.10 37.27 -8.82
CA GLU A 14 8.20 35.86 -9.08
C GLU A 14 6.89 35.13 -8.68
N MET A 15 6.29 34.46 -9.65
CA MET A 15 5.09 33.64 -9.46
C MET A 15 5.47 32.30 -8.86
N LYS A 16 5.07 32.05 -7.62
CA LYS A 16 5.24 30.75 -6.98
C LYS A 16 4.14 29.78 -7.45
N GLU A 17 4.56 28.68 -8.03
CA GLU A 17 3.67 27.56 -8.35
C GLU A 17 3.47 26.67 -7.12
N VAL A 18 2.22 26.35 -6.81
CA VAL A 18 1.84 25.43 -5.74
C VAL A 18 1.10 24.26 -6.37
N TYR A 19 1.68 23.07 -6.29
CA TYR A 19 1.10 21.83 -6.78
C TYR A 19 0.29 21.17 -5.66
N LEU A 20 -1.02 20.95 -5.89
CA LEU A 20 -1.96 20.45 -4.88
C LEU A 20 -2.49 19.03 -5.18
N ASP A 21 -1.95 18.35 -6.19
CA ASP A 21 -2.38 17.01 -6.61
C ASP A 21 -1.35 15.93 -6.21
N ASN A 22 -0.80 16.03 -5.01
CA ASN A 22 0.21 15.09 -4.53
C ASN A 22 -0.35 13.67 -4.27
N SER A 23 -1.67 13.50 -4.24
CA SER A 23 -2.32 12.18 -4.17
C SER A 23 -2.21 11.39 -5.48
N ALA A 24 -2.08 12.09 -6.62
CA ALA A 24 -1.89 11.46 -7.93
C ALA A 24 -0.40 11.25 -8.23
N THR A 25 0.42 12.30 -8.09
CA THR A 25 1.86 12.26 -8.36
C THR A 25 2.61 13.20 -7.43
N THR A 26 3.86 12.89 -7.14
CA THR A 26 4.74 13.73 -6.32
C THR A 26 6.07 13.94 -7.03
N MET A 27 6.61 15.14 -6.95
CA MET A 27 7.94 15.44 -7.47
C MET A 27 8.99 14.63 -6.72
N ALA A 28 9.83 13.90 -7.46
CA ALA A 28 10.93 13.14 -6.88
C ALA A 28 11.99 14.10 -6.28
N TYR A 29 12.62 13.70 -5.20
CA TYR A 29 13.80 14.38 -4.71
C TYR A 29 14.92 14.34 -5.76
N ARG A 30 15.71 15.41 -5.87
CA ARG A 30 16.80 15.51 -6.84
C ARG A 30 17.80 14.34 -6.70
N SER A 31 18.17 14.00 -5.46
CA SER A 31 19.06 12.87 -5.18
C SER A 31 18.53 11.52 -5.67
N VAL A 32 17.19 11.34 -5.64
CA VAL A 32 16.57 10.14 -6.20
C VAL A 32 16.69 10.12 -7.71
N GLY A 33 16.41 11.25 -8.38
CA GLY A 33 16.56 11.37 -9.84
C GLY A 33 18.02 11.13 -10.30
N GLU A 34 18.98 11.68 -9.58
CA GLU A 34 20.42 11.49 -9.84
C GLU A 34 20.83 10.01 -9.66
N LEU A 35 20.33 9.34 -8.63
CA LEU A 35 20.61 7.91 -8.42
C LEU A 35 19.97 7.05 -9.51
N VAL A 36 18.74 7.32 -9.91
CA VAL A 36 18.06 6.61 -11.02
C VAL A 36 18.86 6.76 -12.29
N GLN A 37 19.30 7.99 -12.64
CA GLN A 37 20.14 8.24 -13.82
C GLN A 37 21.46 7.45 -13.75
N LYS A 38 22.14 7.47 -12.61
CA LYS A 38 23.37 6.72 -12.40
C LYS A 38 23.17 5.23 -12.64
N VAL A 39 22.16 4.63 -12.01
CA VAL A 39 21.87 3.20 -12.17
C VAL A 39 21.54 2.85 -13.61
N MET A 40 20.74 3.68 -14.29
CA MET A 40 20.36 3.42 -15.70
C MET A 40 21.50 3.59 -16.68
N CYS A 41 22.45 4.51 -16.45
CA CYS A 41 23.47 4.86 -17.42
C CYS A 41 24.86 4.29 -17.11
N GLU A 42 25.15 4.01 -15.83
CA GLU A 42 26.47 3.57 -15.39
C GLU A 42 26.43 2.15 -14.78
N ASP A 43 25.53 1.91 -13.83
CA ASP A 43 25.42 0.67 -13.05
C ASP A 43 24.28 -0.23 -13.56
N TYR A 44 24.05 -0.25 -14.86
CA TYR A 44 22.92 -0.88 -15.58
C TYR A 44 22.96 -2.42 -15.61
N GLY A 45 23.80 -3.06 -14.82
CA GLY A 45 23.93 -4.51 -14.80
C GLY A 45 22.63 -5.22 -14.39
N ASN A 46 22.41 -6.41 -14.93
CA ASN A 46 21.31 -7.24 -14.44
C ASN A 46 21.72 -7.85 -13.08
N PRO A 47 20.98 -7.57 -11.98
CA PRO A 47 21.34 -8.07 -10.65
C PRO A 47 21.32 -9.60 -10.54
N SER A 48 20.70 -10.33 -11.48
CA SER A 48 20.73 -11.79 -11.53
C SER A 48 21.97 -12.36 -12.26
N SER A 49 22.82 -11.50 -12.83
CA SER A 49 24.02 -11.94 -13.56
C SER A 49 25.21 -12.14 -12.64
N MET A 50 25.97 -13.22 -12.85
CA MET A 50 27.11 -13.60 -12.00
C MET A 50 28.42 -12.83 -12.27
N HIS A 51 28.45 -11.93 -13.26
CA HIS A 51 29.61 -11.09 -13.55
C HIS A 51 29.59 -9.79 -12.71
N ASN A 52 30.73 -9.08 -12.64
CA ASN A 52 30.91 -7.91 -11.77
C ASN A 52 29.83 -6.84 -11.90
N LYS A 53 29.37 -6.53 -13.12
CA LYS A 53 28.28 -5.57 -13.34
C LYS A 53 26.95 -6.01 -12.69
N GLY A 54 26.65 -7.31 -12.69
CA GLY A 54 25.49 -7.85 -12.01
C GLY A 54 25.61 -7.74 -10.50
N VAL A 55 26.78 -8.08 -9.95
CA VAL A 55 27.06 -7.96 -8.51
C VAL A 55 26.97 -6.52 -8.02
N GLU A 56 27.43 -5.55 -8.82
CA GLU A 56 27.27 -4.13 -8.48
C GLU A 56 25.79 -3.69 -8.46
N ALA A 57 25.02 -4.11 -9.44
CA ALA A 57 23.59 -3.82 -9.50
C ALA A 57 22.80 -4.48 -8.35
N GLU A 58 23.17 -5.70 -7.96
CA GLU A 58 22.55 -6.42 -6.83
C GLU A 58 22.72 -5.68 -5.50
N LYS A 59 23.84 -4.98 -5.29
CA LYS A 59 24.09 -4.20 -4.05
C LYS A 59 22.99 -3.18 -3.78
N TYR A 60 22.50 -2.47 -4.81
CA TYR A 60 21.42 -1.49 -4.65
C TYR A 60 20.15 -2.12 -4.11
N ILE A 61 19.78 -3.28 -4.63
CA ILE A 61 18.58 -4.01 -4.17
C ILE A 61 18.78 -4.49 -2.73
N LYS A 62 19.95 -5.06 -2.44
CA LYS A 62 20.29 -5.56 -1.11
C LYS A 62 20.27 -4.45 -0.07
N GLU A 63 20.96 -3.35 -0.30
CA GLU A 63 21.02 -2.19 0.60
C GLU A 63 19.62 -1.59 0.85
N ALA A 64 18.77 -1.53 -0.19
CA ALA A 64 17.40 -1.09 -0.04
C ALA A 64 16.59 -2.06 0.84
N LYS A 65 16.69 -3.39 0.60
CA LYS A 65 16.02 -4.40 1.44
C LYS A 65 16.48 -4.36 2.89
N GLU A 66 17.78 -4.29 3.14
CA GLU A 66 18.36 -4.14 4.48
C GLU A 66 17.83 -2.88 5.19
N THR A 67 17.71 -1.78 4.46
CA THR A 67 17.18 -0.52 5.00
C THR A 67 15.72 -0.64 5.42
N PHE A 68 14.86 -1.17 4.55
CA PHE A 68 13.46 -1.39 4.89
C PHE A 68 13.28 -2.43 5.99
N ALA A 69 14.02 -3.52 5.95
CA ALA A 69 13.97 -4.55 6.99
C ALA A 69 14.31 -3.99 8.37
N ARG A 70 15.33 -3.14 8.45
CA ARG A 70 15.72 -2.45 9.69
C ARG A 70 14.65 -1.46 10.16
N LEU A 71 14.07 -0.66 9.25
CA LEU A 71 13.05 0.34 9.59
C LEU A 71 11.75 -0.31 10.10
N TRP A 72 11.32 -1.38 9.45
CA TRP A 72 10.08 -2.08 9.79
C TRP A 72 10.26 -3.22 10.78
N LYS A 73 11.51 -3.51 11.18
CA LYS A 73 11.87 -4.60 12.12
C LYS A 73 11.39 -5.97 11.59
N VAL A 74 11.58 -6.20 10.32
CA VAL A 74 11.27 -7.45 9.60
C VAL A 74 12.54 -8.06 9.01
N GLN A 75 12.44 -9.24 8.40
CA GLN A 75 13.57 -9.87 7.71
C GLN A 75 13.65 -9.37 6.25
N GLU A 76 14.84 -9.30 5.67
CA GLU A 76 15.05 -8.88 4.27
C GLU A 76 14.22 -9.71 3.26
N LYS A 77 14.04 -11.00 3.54
CA LYS A 77 13.21 -11.88 2.70
C LYS A 77 11.72 -11.54 2.70
N GLU A 78 11.26 -10.71 3.65
CA GLU A 78 9.88 -10.23 3.75
C GLU A 78 9.66 -8.92 2.98
N VAL A 79 10.74 -8.35 2.42
CA VAL A 79 10.68 -7.14 1.58
C VAL A 79 10.69 -7.53 0.11
N TYR A 80 9.62 -7.18 -0.60
CA TYR A 80 9.45 -7.43 -2.03
C TYR A 80 9.30 -6.11 -2.77
N PHE A 81 9.98 -5.98 -3.92
CA PHE A 81 9.81 -4.87 -4.84
C PHE A 81 8.86 -5.28 -5.95
N THR A 82 7.92 -4.40 -6.26
CA THR A 82 6.91 -4.57 -7.32
C THR A 82 6.95 -3.37 -8.26
N SER A 83 6.21 -3.45 -9.37
CA SER A 83 6.10 -2.34 -10.32
C SER A 83 5.28 -1.15 -9.80
N GLY A 84 4.53 -1.34 -8.71
CA GLY A 84 3.70 -0.29 -8.10
C GLY A 84 2.67 -0.84 -7.11
N GLY A 85 1.89 0.06 -6.49
CA GLY A 85 0.91 -0.27 -5.47
C GLY A 85 -0.11 -1.31 -5.92
N THR A 86 -0.62 -1.20 -7.15
CA THR A 86 -1.60 -2.17 -7.68
C THR A 86 -1.06 -3.60 -7.69
N GLU A 87 0.19 -3.82 -8.09
CA GLU A 87 0.80 -5.14 -8.04
C GLU A 87 1.02 -5.60 -6.61
N SER A 88 1.48 -4.71 -5.73
CA SER A 88 1.67 -5.01 -4.31
C SER A 88 0.38 -5.46 -3.64
N ASP A 89 -0.70 -4.69 -3.84
CA ASP A 89 -2.03 -4.99 -3.28
C ASP A 89 -2.55 -6.32 -3.79
N ASN A 90 -2.49 -6.57 -5.11
CA ASN A 90 -2.92 -7.84 -5.70
C ASN A 90 -2.11 -9.02 -5.15
N MET A 91 -0.79 -8.89 -5.08
CA MET A 91 0.09 -9.93 -4.57
C MET A 91 -0.21 -10.22 -3.09
N ALA A 92 -0.40 -9.19 -2.27
CA ALA A 92 -0.71 -9.34 -0.85
C ALA A 92 -2.08 -9.98 -0.63
N LEU A 93 -3.14 -9.44 -1.24
CA LEU A 93 -4.51 -9.90 -1.01
C LEU A 93 -4.78 -11.29 -1.57
N ILE A 94 -4.43 -11.52 -2.84
CA ILE A 94 -4.62 -12.83 -3.49
C ILE A 94 -3.75 -13.89 -2.83
N GLY A 95 -2.49 -13.55 -2.55
CA GLY A 95 -1.56 -14.44 -1.87
C GLY A 95 -2.04 -14.82 -0.47
N ALA A 96 -2.45 -13.84 0.34
CA ALA A 96 -2.98 -14.05 1.68
C ALA A 96 -4.27 -14.88 1.68
N ALA A 97 -5.22 -14.55 0.80
CA ALA A 97 -6.49 -15.27 0.69
C ALA A 97 -6.27 -16.74 0.32
N ARG A 98 -5.48 -17.02 -0.73
CA ARG A 98 -5.19 -18.38 -1.18
C ARG A 98 -4.41 -19.20 -0.16
N ALA A 99 -3.41 -18.61 0.49
CA ALA A 99 -2.60 -19.29 1.49
C ALA A 99 -3.43 -19.70 2.72
N ASN A 100 -4.45 -18.92 3.07
CA ASN A 100 -5.28 -19.14 4.25
C ASN A 100 -6.67 -19.74 3.95
N LYS A 101 -6.96 -20.13 2.72
CA LYS A 101 -8.27 -20.65 2.30
C LYS A 101 -8.76 -21.85 3.12
N ARG A 102 -7.84 -22.60 3.74
CA ARG A 102 -8.20 -23.72 4.63
C ARG A 102 -8.64 -23.29 6.02
N ALA A 103 -8.25 -22.11 6.45
CA ALA A 103 -8.61 -21.54 7.75
C ALA A 103 -9.94 -20.80 7.71
N GLY A 104 -10.38 -20.33 6.52
CA GLY A 104 -11.63 -19.64 6.32
C GLY A 104 -11.76 -19.05 4.92
N ASN A 105 -12.92 -18.49 4.62
CA ASN A 105 -13.23 -17.93 3.32
C ASN A 105 -13.79 -16.50 3.38
N HIS A 106 -13.65 -15.81 4.51
CA HIS A 106 -14.19 -14.47 4.71
C HIS A 106 -13.10 -13.41 4.74
N LEU A 107 -13.30 -12.36 3.94
CA LEU A 107 -12.43 -11.20 3.81
C LEU A 107 -13.21 -9.94 4.19
N ILE A 108 -12.56 -8.99 4.81
CA ILE A 108 -13.17 -7.71 5.17
C ILE A 108 -12.34 -6.57 4.56
N THR A 109 -13.02 -5.59 3.98
CA THR A 109 -12.38 -4.37 3.47
C THR A 109 -13.31 -3.16 3.68
N SER A 110 -12.85 -1.94 3.40
CA SER A 110 -13.71 -0.76 3.48
C SER A 110 -14.42 -0.48 2.15
N SER A 111 -15.55 0.23 2.21
CA SER A 111 -16.30 0.64 1.01
C SER A 111 -15.65 1.77 0.22
N ILE A 112 -14.58 2.38 0.76
CA ILE A 112 -13.89 3.54 0.17
C ILE A 112 -12.45 3.23 -0.27
N GLU A 113 -12.12 1.96 -0.42
CA GLU A 113 -10.78 1.55 -0.86
C GLU A 113 -10.45 2.02 -2.27
N HIS A 114 -9.15 2.10 -2.53
CA HIS A 114 -8.64 2.31 -3.89
C HIS A 114 -9.11 1.18 -4.84
N PRO A 115 -9.36 1.47 -6.13
CA PRO A 115 -9.76 0.45 -7.11
C PRO A 115 -8.87 -0.80 -7.14
N ALA A 116 -7.57 -0.70 -6.85
CA ALA A 116 -6.67 -1.84 -6.76
C ALA A 116 -7.11 -2.87 -5.70
N ILE A 117 -7.65 -2.40 -4.56
CA ILE A 117 -8.19 -3.26 -3.51
C ILE A 117 -9.60 -3.75 -3.86
N ILE A 118 -10.51 -2.83 -4.23
CA ILE A 118 -11.91 -3.16 -4.53
C ILE A 118 -12.00 -4.20 -5.66
N ASN A 119 -11.26 -4.01 -6.75
CA ASN A 119 -11.31 -4.93 -7.88
C ASN A 119 -10.70 -6.30 -7.51
N THR A 120 -9.65 -6.32 -6.70
CA THR A 120 -9.06 -7.57 -6.20
C THR A 120 -10.02 -8.31 -5.26
N MET A 121 -10.73 -7.59 -4.37
CA MET A 121 -11.73 -8.20 -3.50
C MET A 121 -12.90 -8.78 -4.31
N ARG A 122 -13.40 -8.06 -5.34
CA ARG A 122 -14.42 -8.58 -6.25
C ARG A 122 -13.94 -9.83 -6.99
N PHE A 123 -12.73 -9.84 -7.52
CA PHE A 123 -12.15 -11.01 -8.15
C PHE A 123 -12.14 -12.22 -7.21
N LEU A 124 -11.71 -12.03 -5.97
CA LEU A 124 -11.69 -13.10 -4.96
C LEU A 124 -13.12 -13.58 -4.63
N GLU A 125 -14.10 -12.70 -4.63
CA GLU A 125 -15.51 -13.02 -4.37
C GLU A 125 -16.14 -13.76 -5.55
N GLU A 126 -16.05 -13.20 -6.77
CA GLU A 126 -16.73 -13.69 -7.95
C GLU A 126 -16.07 -14.93 -8.56
N GLU A 127 -14.74 -14.99 -8.58
CA GLU A 127 -13.99 -16.05 -9.28
C GLU A 127 -13.44 -17.13 -8.33
N GLU A 128 -13.16 -16.79 -7.08
CA GLU A 128 -12.54 -17.73 -6.14
C GLU A 128 -13.43 -18.17 -4.98
N GLY A 129 -14.64 -17.62 -4.90
CA GLY A 129 -15.68 -18.04 -3.96
C GLY A 129 -15.42 -17.61 -2.51
N PHE A 130 -14.65 -16.54 -2.32
CA PHE A 130 -14.54 -15.90 -1.00
C PHE A 130 -15.79 -15.05 -0.72
N ARG A 131 -16.13 -14.89 0.54
CA ARG A 131 -17.14 -13.96 0.99
C ARG A 131 -16.46 -12.66 1.41
N VAL A 132 -16.89 -11.52 0.86
CA VAL A 132 -16.32 -10.21 1.17
C VAL A 132 -17.33 -9.32 1.89
N THR A 133 -16.93 -8.76 3.02
CA THR A 133 -17.69 -7.71 3.72
C THR A 133 -17.04 -6.35 3.48
N TYR A 134 -17.81 -5.42 2.91
CA TYR A 134 -17.42 -4.04 2.70
C TYR A 134 -17.93 -3.17 3.84
N LEU A 135 -17.03 -2.72 4.70
CA LEU A 135 -17.38 -1.91 5.87
C LEU A 135 -17.93 -0.54 5.44
N PRO A 136 -19.05 -0.10 6.03
CA PRO A 136 -19.53 1.25 5.84
C PRO A 136 -18.61 2.27 6.52
N VAL A 137 -18.65 3.50 6.01
CA VAL A 137 -17.97 4.64 6.60
C VAL A 137 -18.95 5.66 7.17
N ASP A 138 -18.48 6.51 8.05
CA ASP A 138 -19.22 7.65 8.58
C ASP A 138 -19.24 8.82 7.59
N GLN A 139 -19.84 9.94 7.97
CA GLN A 139 -19.93 11.16 7.16
C GLN A 139 -18.57 11.82 6.88
N TYR A 140 -17.51 11.41 7.57
CA TYR A 140 -16.14 11.90 7.39
C TYR A 140 -15.28 10.91 6.60
N GLY A 141 -15.86 9.84 6.08
CA GLY A 141 -15.16 8.79 5.35
C GLY A 141 -14.28 7.90 6.23
N ARG A 142 -14.61 7.73 7.52
CA ARG A 142 -13.92 6.80 8.42
C ARG A 142 -14.72 5.53 8.59
N ILE A 143 -14.05 4.39 8.59
CA ILE A 143 -14.70 3.10 8.87
C ILE A 143 -15.39 3.13 10.23
N ARG A 144 -16.54 2.47 10.32
CA ARG A 144 -17.23 2.24 11.56
C ARG A 144 -16.64 1.04 12.28
N LEU A 145 -16.01 1.26 13.44
CA LEU A 145 -15.38 0.20 14.24
C LEU A 145 -16.39 -0.80 14.82
N ASP A 146 -17.61 -0.35 15.11
CA ASP A 146 -18.72 -1.22 15.49
C ASP A 146 -19.08 -2.20 14.36
N ALA A 147 -19.18 -1.70 13.12
CA ALA A 147 -19.41 -2.54 11.95
C ALA A 147 -18.28 -3.54 11.69
N LEU A 148 -17.01 -3.14 11.92
CA LEU A 148 -15.88 -4.06 11.86
C LEU A 148 -16.03 -5.18 12.90
N GLN A 149 -16.37 -4.83 14.13
CA GLN A 149 -16.53 -5.80 15.21
C GLN A 149 -17.69 -6.78 14.94
N GLU A 150 -18.80 -6.30 14.38
CA GLU A 150 -19.93 -7.14 13.97
C GLU A 150 -19.62 -8.03 12.75
N ALA A 151 -18.77 -7.58 11.84
CA ALA A 151 -18.40 -8.33 10.64
C ALA A 151 -17.44 -9.50 10.92
N LEU A 152 -16.65 -9.42 11.99
CA LEU A 152 -15.68 -10.48 12.33
C LEU A 152 -16.41 -11.78 12.68
N CYS A 153 -15.95 -12.89 12.10
CA CYS A 153 -16.48 -14.24 12.34
C CYS A 153 -15.34 -15.28 12.30
N GLU A 154 -15.63 -16.51 12.65
CA GLU A 154 -14.66 -17.61 12.70
C GLU A 154 -13.96 -17.85 11.36
N ASP A 155 -14.67 -17.62 10.24
CA ASP A 155 -14.15 -17.74 8.88
C ASP A 155 -13.31 -16.55 8.40
N THR A 156 -13.19 -15.48 9.19
CA THR A 156 -12.43 -14.29 8.79
C THR A 156 -10.93 -14.58 8.80
N ILE A 157 -10.28 -14.40 7.64
CA ILE A 157 -8.84 -14.67 7.46
C ILE A 157 -8.03 -13.42 7.14
N LEU A 158 -8.67 -12.36 6.62
CA LEU A 158 -7.99 -11.14 6.18
C LEU A 158 -8.89 -9.93 6.38
N VAL A 159 -8.32 -8.87 6.92
CA VAL A 159 -8.91 -7.53 6.97
C VAL A 159 -7.95 -6.58 6.26
N SER A 160 -8.43 -5.83 5.27
CA SER A 160 -7.65 -4.86 4.49
C SER A 160 -8.31 -3.48 4.57
N ILE A 161 -7.61 -2.50 5.11
CA ILE A 161 -8.12 -1.14 5.30
C ILE A 161 -7.03 -0.14 4.96
N MET A 162 -7.29 0.77 4.01
CA MET A 162 -6.36 1.85 3.68
C MET A 162 -6.06 2.73 4.89
N TYR A 163 -4.86 3.30 4.98
CA TYR A 163 -4.52 4.21 6.07
C TYR A 163 -5.11 5.61 5.83
N VAL A 164 -4.92 6.15 4.65
CA VAL A 164 -5.44 7.47 4.25
C VAL A 164 -6.14 7.35 2.91
N ASN A 165 -7.38 7.82 2.83
CA ASN A 165 -8.09 7.84 1.56
C ASN A 165 -7.50 8.93 0.64
N ASN A 166 -7.11 8.55 -0.56
CA ASN A 166 -6.47 9.43 -1.53
C ASN A 166 -7.40 10.49 -2.14
N GLU A 167 -8.73 10.28 -2.12
CA GLU A 167 -9.72 11.19 -2.70
C GLU A 167 -10.16 12.27 -1.70
N VAL A 168 -10.49 11.88 -0.47
CA VAL A 168 -11.07 12.78 0.53
C VAL A 168 -10.13 13.08 1.69
N GLY A 169 -8.99 12.40 1.80
CA GLY A 169 -7.97 12.63 2.82
C GLY A 169 -8.37 12.14 4.21
N SER A 170 -9.40 11.32 4.35
CA SER A 170 -9.79 10.74 5.65
C SER A 170 -8.73 9.76 6.15
N VAL A 171 -8.29 9.95 7.39
CA VAL A 171 -7.34 9.05 8.08
C VAL A 171 -8.14 8.01 8.85
N GLN A 172 -7.88 6.74 8.56
CA GLN A 172 -8.59 5.61 9.17
C GLN A 172 -8.03 5.28 10.56
N PRO A 173 -8.87 4.80 11.49
CA PRO A 173 -8.46 4.40 12.84
C PRO A 173 -7.76 3.04 12.83
N ILE A 174 -6.59 2.94 12.16
CA ILE A 174 -5.90 1.68 11.89
C ILE A 174 -5.46 0.97 13.17
N GLN A 175 -4.99 1.71 14.16
CA GLN A 175 -4.51 1.13 15.41
C GLN A 175 -5.65 0.47 16.19
N GLU A 176 -6.79 1.14 16.27
CA GLU A 176 -8.00 0.63 16.92
C GLU A 176 -8.58 -0.56 16.16
N ALA A 177 -8.65 -0.46 14.83
CA ALA A 177 -9.11 -1.55 13.96
C ALA A 177 -8.22 -2.79 14.11
N ALA A 178 -6.89 -2.63 14.06
CA ALA A 178 -5.96 -3.71 14.28
C ALA A 178 -6.11 -4.34 15.66
N SER A 179 -6.32 -3.53 16.69
CA SER A 179 -6.53 -4.01 18.07
C SER A 179 -7.80 -4.86 18.17
N ILE A 180 -8.91 -4.44 17.56
CA ILE A 180 -10.17 -5.20 17.50
C ILE A 180 -9.95 -6.55 16.80
N VAL A 181 -9.33 -6.52 15.60
CA VAL A 181 -9.07 -7.73 14.81
C VAL A 181 -8.19 -8.73 15.58
N LYS A 182 -7.08 -8.25 16.15
CA LYS A 182 -6.12 -9.10 16.87
C LYS A 182 -6.64 -9.60 18.22
N ALA A 183 -7.55 -8.86 18.86
CA ALA A 183 -8.26 -9.32 20.06
C ALA A 183 -9.28 -10.43 19.73
N TYR A 184 -9.93 -10.36 18.56
CA TYR A 184 -10.86 -11.39 18.11
C TYR A 184 -10.10 -12.68 17.74
N ASN A 185 -9.12 -12.58 16.83
CA ASN A 185 -8.23 -13.68 16.47
C ASN A 185 -6.89 -13.14 15.98
N LYS A 186 -5.80 -13.51 16.66
CA LYS A 186 -4.43 -13.07 16.35
C LYS A 186 -3.93 -13.53 14.96
N ASP A 187 -4.50 -14.61 14.43
CA ASP A 187 -4.07 -15.23 13.18
C ASP A 187 -4.72 -14.56 11.93
N ILE A 188 -5.77 -13.74 12.11
CA ILE A 188 -6.32 -12.93 11.03
C ILE A 188 -5.23 -11.97 10.52
N LEU A 189 -4.98 -11.99 9.23
CA LEU A 189 -4.06 -11.05 8.60
C LEU A 189 -4.68 -9.64 8.57
N PHE A 190 -3.88 -8.63 8.88
CA PHE A 190 -4.29 -7.22 8.82
C PHE A 190 -3.40 -6.50 7.83
N HIS A 191 -3.98 -6.07 6.72
CA HIS A 191 -3.31 -5.38 5.61
C HIS A 191 -3.69 -3.90 5.61
N VAL A 192 -2.70 -3.03 5.35
CA VAL A 192 -2.88 -1.57 5.30
C VAL A 192 -2.24 -1.00 4.04
#